data_7ec445d3d58a9c1985e67464069ea91d
#
_entry.id   7ec445d3d58a9c1985e67464069ea91d
#
_cell.length_a   1.000
_cell.length_b   1.000
_cell.length_c   1.000
_cell.angle_alpha   90.00
_cell.angle_beta   90.00
_cell.angle_gamma   90.00
#
_symmetry.space_group_name_H-M   'P 1'
#
loop_
_entity.id
_entity.type
_entity.pdbx_description
1 polymer ?
#
loop_
_entity_poly.entity_id
_entity_poly.type
_entity_poly.pdbx_seq_one_letter_code
_entity_poly.pdbx_strand_id
1 'polypeptide(L)'
;SIAQDQSPGEKGIDATSVEGLFDMPYRVEHRRISHASKNTNLTSWYWRSRGHSQNAYAMECFMDEMAVAANQDPIDFRMLHLRDKPAHRDVLEILKDKSNWRKSLPRGSAKGIALHESFGTICGQVAEVTVSTEGELTVDRIVCVVDCGNLINPSTAESQVESAIVFGLSAAR
;
A
#
# COMPACT_ATOMS: atom_id res chain seq x y z
N SER A 1 -1.14 26.52 1.87
CA SER A 1 0.21 26.30 2.39
C SER A 1 0.24 26.10 3.91
N ILE A 2 -0.53 25.18 4.48
CA ILE A 2 -0.57 25.00 5.94
C ILE A 2 -0.01 23.64 6.38
N ALA A 3 0.23 22.74 5.47
CA ALA A 3 0.54 21.37 5.83
C ALA A 3 2.01 20.95 5.74
N GLN A 4 2.91 21.82 5.31
CA GLN A 4 4.30 21.41 5.08
C GLN A 4 5.21 21.48 6.31
N ASP A 5 4.78 22.13 7.41
CA ASP A 5 5.67 22.40 8.57
C ASP A 5 5.16 21.88 9.92
N GLN A 6 4.17 20.98 9.96
CA GLN A 6 3.63 20.51 11.22
C GLN A 6 3.78 19.02 11.38
N SER A 7 4.62 18.62 12.32
CA SER A 7 4.70 17.21 12.74
C SER A 7 3.35 16.74 13.27
N PRO A 8 2.94 15.49 12.95
CA PRO A 8 1.76 14.89 13.55
C PRO A 8 1.83 14.96 15.08
N GLY A 9 0.71 15.33 15.72
CA GLY A 9 0.63 15.56 17.17
C GLY A 9 0.73 17.02 17.60
N GLU A 10 1.23 17.92 16.73
CA GLU A 10 1.17 19.35 16.99
C GLU A 10 -0.19 19.92 16.54
N LYS A 11 -0.75 20.83 17.34
CA LYS A 11 -2.03 21.52 17.08
C LYS A 11 -3.27 20.63 16.96
N GLY A 12 -3.34 19.54 17.71
CA GLY A 12 -4.56 18.74 17.83
C GLY A 12 -4.83 17.78 16.65
N ILE A 13 -3.85 17.56 15.80
CA ILE A 13 -3.92 16.49 14.80
C ILE A 13 -3.62 15.15 15.49
N ASP A 14 -4.52 14.19 15.34
CA ASP A 14 -4.25 12.82 15.77
C ASP A 14 -3.18 12.20 14.86
N ALA A 15 -1.98 11.99 15.41
CA ALA A 15 -0.85 11.44 14.68
C ALA A 15 -1.19 10.08 14.06
N THR A 16 -1.99 9.25 14.75
CA THR A 16 -2.35 7.92 14.26
C THR A 16 -3.29 7.95 13.05
N SER A 17 -4.04 9.03 12.86
CA SER A 17 -4.95 9.19 11.73
C SER A 17 -4.25 9.51 10.40
N VAL A 18 -3.02 9.99 10.46
CA VAL A 18 -2.23 10.41 9.29
C VAL A 18 -1.02 9.51 9.02
N GLU A 19 -0.83 8.46 9.81
CA GLU A 19 0.21 7.45 9.59
C GLU A 19 0.12 6.86 8.18
N GLY A 20 1.26 6.71 7.51
CA GLY A 20 1.33 6.20 6.14
C GLY A 20 1.01 7.22 5.04
N LEU A 21 0.43 8.39 5.38
CA LEU A 21 0.26 9.51 4.45
C LEU A 21 1.30 10.60 4.66
N PHE A 22 1.52 10.97 5.93
CA PHE A 22 2.45 12.04 6.26
C PHE A 22 3.89 11.64 5.92
N ASP A 23 4.25 10.42 6.21
CA ASP A 23 5.57 9.80 6.06
C ASP A 23 5.69 8.91 4.79
N MET A 24 4.77 9.07 3.82
CA MET A 24 4.81 8.29 2.58
C MET A 24 6.18 8.36 1.91
N PRO A 25 6.69 7.25 1.34
CA PRO A 25 8.02 7.19 0.75
C PRO A 25 8.12 7.94 -0.58
N TYR A 26 6.99 8.19 -1.25
CA TYR A 26 6.97 8.81 -2.56
C TYR A 26 7.33 10.29 -2.54
N ARG A 27 8.26 10.67 -3.40
CA ARG A 27 8.64 12.06 -3.60
C ARG A 27 7.65 12.74 -4.54
N VAL A 28 6.81 13.59 -3.98
CA VAL A 28 5.87 14.46 -4.71
C VAL A 28 6.24 15.90 -4.43
N GLU A 29 6.43 16.69 -5.47
CA GLU A 29 6.88 18.09 -5.34
C GLU A 29 5.88 18.96 -4.59
N HIS A 30 4.59 18.80 -4.92
CA HIS A 30 3.50 19.53 -4.28
C HIS A 30 2.48 18.56 -3.70
N ARG A 31 2.35 18.54 -2.39
CA ARG A 31 1.33 17.72 -1.71
C ARG A 31 0.61 18.52 -0.64
N ARG A 32 -0.64 18.21 -0.43
CA ARG A 32 -1.44 18.73 0.67
C ARG A 32 -2.13 17.56 1.37
N ILE A 33 -1.88 17.44 2.66
CA ILE A 33 -2.57 16.48 3.53
C ILE A 33 -3.41 17.31 4.50
N SER A 34 -4.69 16.98 4.63
CA SER A 34 -5.60 17.63 5.57
C SER A 34 -6.31 16.56 6.37
N HIS A 35 -6.53 16.86 7.64
CA HIS A 35 -7.25 16.01 8.57
C HIS A 35 -8.43 16.78 9.17
N ALA A 36 -9.59 16.15 9.26
CA ALA A 36 -10.76 16.68 9.95
C ALA A 36 -11.35 15.58 10.84
N SER A 37 -11.33 15.79 12.15
CA SER A 37 -12.03 14.92 13.09
C SER A 37 -13.52 15.21 13.08
N LYS A 38 -14.35 14.15 12.93
CA LYS A 38 -15.80 14.25 13.00
C LYS A 38 -16.32 13.20 13.98
N ASN A 39 -17.07 13.64 14.96
CA ASN A 39 -17.77 12.72 15.84
C ASN A 39 -19.01 12.18 15.13
N THR A 40 -19.07 10.86 14.96
CA THR A 40 -20.17 10.15 14.28
C THR A 40 -21.13 9.49 15.26
N ASN A 41 -20.95 9.62 16.58
CA ASN A 41 -21.69 8.91 17.63
C ASN A 41 -21.58 7.37 17.56
N LEU A 42 -20.63 6.86 16.75
CA LEU A 42 -20.31 5.45 16.70
C LEU A 42 -19.09 5.19 17.58
N THR A 43 -19.14 4.13 18.37
CA THR A 43 -17.97 3.68 19.12
C THR A 43 -16.93 3.18 18.11
N SER A 44 -15.79 3.86 18.06
CA SER A 44 -14.67 3.50 17.20
C SER A 44 -13.44 3.22 18.03
N TRP A 45 -12.60 2.31 17.58
CA TRP A 45 -11.33 1.97 18.20
C TRP A 45 -10.31 1.62 17.13
N TYR A 46 -9.08 1.38 17.55
CA TYR A 46 -8.01 1.04 16.61
C TYR A 46 -8.26 -0.29 15.92
N TRP A 47 -8.12 -0.28 14.59
CA TRP A 47 -7.92 -1.48 13.81
C TRP A 47 -6.47 -1.94 13.91
N ARG A 48 -6.17 -3.19 13.52
CA ARG A 48 -4.79 -3.66 13.34
C ARG A 48 -4.05 -2.71 12.38
N SER A 49 -2.79 -2.33 12.68
CA SER A 49 -1.99 -1.33 11.95
C SER A 49 -2.50 0.13 12.00
N ARG A 50 -3.51 0.44 12.79
CA ARG A 50 -4.01 1.81 13.04
C ARG A 50 -4.29 2.59 11.74
N GLY A 51 -3.75 3.83 11.58
CA GLY A 51 -3.91 4.66 10.41
C GLY A 51 -3.33 4.10 9.11
N HIS A 52 -2.32 3.25 9.22
CA HIS A 52 -1.69 2.65 8.04
C HIS A 52 -2.66 1.85 7.15
N SER A 53 -3.67 1.19 7.72
CA SER A 53 -4.60 0.37 6.93
C SER A 53 -5.37 1.16 5.89
N GLN A 54 -6.13 2.15 6.32
CA GLN A 54 -6.97 2.95 5.41
C GLN A 54 -6.13 3.91 4.56
N ASN A 55 -5.04 4.44 5.13
CA ASN A 55 -4.20 5.38 4.43
C ASN A 55 -3.36 4.71 3.34
N ALA A 56 -2.86 3.49 3.56
CA ALA A 56 -2.21 2.70 2.53
C ALA A 56 -3.14 2.43 1.35
N TYR A 57 -4.37 2.02 1.62
CA TYR A 57 -5.38 1.80 0.58
C TYR A 57 -5.60 3.08 -0.25
N ALA A 58 -5.90 4.19 0.41
CA ALA A 58 -6.18 5.46 -0.28
C ALA A 58 -4.97 5.93 -1.10
N MET A 59 -3.76 5.85 -0.53
CA MET A 59 -2.53 6.28 -1.19
C MET A 59 -2.20 5.42 -2.39
N GLU A 60 -2.22 4.10 -2.24
CA GLU A 60 -1.80 3.18 -3.29
C GLU A 60 -2.79 3.14 -4.47
N CYS A 61 -4.10 3.23 -4.19
CA CYS A 61 -5.10 3.40 -5.24
C CYS A 61 -4.90 4.73 -5.98
N PHE A 62 -4.60 5.82 -5.27
CA PHE A 62 -4.35 7.11 -5.91
C PHE A 62 -3.05 7.12 -6.73
N MET A 63 -2.01 6.39 -6.30
CA MET A 63 -0.80 6.19 -7.09
C MET A 63 -1.10 5.47 -8.42
N ASP A 64 -2.00 4.50 -8.43
CA ASP A 64 -2.44 3.84 -9.65
C ASP A 64 -3.24 4.78 -10.57
N GLU A 65 -4.16 5.58 -10.01
CA GLU A 65 -4.91 6.59 -10.78
C GLU A 65 -3.96 7.62 -11.42
N MET A 66 -2.95 8.07 -10.68
CA MET A 66 -1.94 8.99 -11.21
C MET A 66 -1.08 8.33 -12.30
N ALA A 67 -0.71 7.06 -12.16
CA ALA A 67 0.02 6.32 -13.18
C ALA A 67 -0.80 6.22 -14.48
N VAL A 68 -2.09 5.91 -14.37
CA VAL A 68 -3.02 5.87 -15.50
C VAL A 68 -3.12 7.25 -16.16
N ALA A 69 -3.31 8.31 -15.38
CA ALA A 69 -3.38 9.69 -15.88
C ALA A 69 -2.10 10.13 -16.59
N ALA A 70 -0.95 9.63 -16.12
CA ALA A 70 0.36 9.86 -16.74
C ALA A 70 0.65 8.92 -17.93
N ASN A 71 -0.24 7.99 -18.26
CA ASN A 71 -0.04 6.92 -19.24
C ASN A 71 1.23 6.11 -19.01
N GLN A 72 1.47 5.75 -17.74
CA GLN A 72 2.64 5.00 -17.30
C GLN A 72 2.23 3.69 -16.63
N ASP A 73 3.14 2.71 -16.67
CA ASP A 73 3.00 1.48 -15.90
C ASP A 73 3.03 1.79 -14.39
N PRO A 74 2.14 1.21 -13.57
CA PRO A 74 2.06 1.47 -12.12
C PRO A 74 3.36 1.23 -11.36
N ILE A 75 4.15 0.23 -11.73
CA ILE A 75 5.46 -0.02 -11.10
C ILE A 75 6.47 1.03 -11.54
N ASP A 76 6.58 1.26 -12.85
CA ASP A 76 7.55 2.22 -13.39
C ASP A 76 7.25 3.64 -12.88
N PHE A 77 5.96 3.99 -12.70
CA PHE A 77 5.53 5.24 -12.08
C PHE A 77 5.99 5.35 -10.62
N ARG A 78 5.78 4.32 -9.80
CA ARG A 78 6.26 4.28 -8.41
C ARG A 78 7.79 4.39 -8.33
N MET A 79 8.51 3.68 -9.19
CA MET A 79 9.97 3.72 -9.27
C MET A 79 10.49 5.13 -9.55
N LEU A 80 9.77 5.92 -10.34
CA LEU A 80 10.11 7.31 -10.63
C LEU A 80 10.03 8.20 -9.38
N HIS A 81 9.07 7.95 -8.51
CA HIS A 81 8.84 8.69 -7.28
C HIS A 81 9.63 8.18 -6.05
N LEU A 82 10.37 7.07 -6.20
CA LEU A 82 11.17 6.44 -5.14
C LEU A 82 12.69 6.58 -5.37
N ARG A 83 13.13 7.59 -6.08
CA ARG A 83 14.56 7.75 -6.47
C ARG A 83 15.52 7.73 -5.29
N ASP A 84 15.12 8.31 -4.17
CA ASP A 84 15.93 8.44 -2.96
C ASP A 84 15.60 7.36 -1.91
N LYS A 85 14.92 6.28 -2.32
CA LYS A 85 14.44 5.19 -1.45
C LYS A 85 14.87 3.81 -1.99
N PRO A 86 16.16 3.45 -1.89
CA PRO A 86 16.68 2.23 -2.50
C PRO A 86 15.98 0.97 -2.02
N ALA A 87 15.75 0.79 -0.72
CA ALA A 87 15.08 -0.39 -0.18
C ALA A 87 13.67 -0.60 -0.74
N HIS A 88 12.88 0.48 -0.89
CA HIS A 88 11.56 0.41 -1.52
C HIS A 88 11.65 0.01 -3.00
N ARG A 89 12.65 0.51 -3.71
CA ARG A 89 12.90 0.15 -5.10
C ARG A 89 13.27 -1.33 -5.25
N ASP A 90 14.13 -1.83 -4.38
CA ASP A 90 14.54 -3.23 -4.36
C ASP A 90 13.33 -4.15 -4.15
N VAL A 91 12.43 -3.82 -3.21
CA VAL A 91 11.17 -4.52 -3.00
C VAL A 91 10.33 -4.53 -4.28
N LEU A 92 10.17 -3.39 -4.97
CA LEU A 92 9.41 -3.31 -6.21
C LEU A 92 10.06 -4.09 -7.36
N GLU A 93 11.38 -4.09 -7.48
CA GLU A 93 12.09 -4.85 -8.52
C GLU A 93 11.91 -6.35 -8.34
N ILE A 94 12.07 -6.85 -7.10
CA ILE A 94 11.83 -8.25 -6.78
C ILE A 94 10.37 -8.62 -7.04
N LEU A 95 9.43 -7.75 -6.64
CA LEU A 95 8.01 -7.96 -6.81
C LEU A 95 7.62 -8.02 -8.30
N LYS A 96 8.19 -7.13 -9.12
CA LYS A 96 8.02 -7.10 -10.58
C LYS A 96 8.44 -8.42 -11.24
N ASP A 97 9.59 -8.95 -10.82
CA ASP A 97 10.11 -10.23 -11.31
C ASP A 97 9.26 -11.41 -10.84
N LYS A 98 9.06 -11.55 -9.53
CA LYS A 98 8.34 -12.68 -8.93
C LYS A 98 6.86 -12.78 -9.32
N SER A 99 6.21 -11.64 -9.58
CA SER A 99 4.84 -11.59 -10.05
C SER A 99 4.70 -11.79 -11.56
N ASN A 100 5.82 -11.84 -12.31
CA ASN A 100 5.79 -11.78 -13.76
C ASN A 100 4.89 -10.61 -14.24
N TRP A 101 5.13 -9.40 -13.69
CA TRP A 101 4.25 -8.24 -13.82
C TRP A 101 3.82 -7.96 -15.27
N ARG A 102 4.77 -7.99 -16.20
CA ARG A 102 4.54 -7.68 -17.62
C ARG A 102 3.88 -8.79 -18.43
N LYS A 103 3.68 -9.98 -17.83
CA LYS A 103 3.01 -11.07 -18.54
C LYS A 103 1.52 -10.72 -18.72
N SER A 104 1.07 -10.80 -19.97
CA SER A 104 -0.34 -10.61 -20.31
C SER A 104 -1.22 -11.65 -19.62
N LEU A 105 -2.36 -11.23 -19.15
CA LEU A 105 -3.37 -12.09 -18.56
C LEU A 105 -4.54 -12.31 -19.53
N PRO A 106 -5.32 -13.37 -19.33
CA PRO A 106 -6.57 -13.58 -20.07
C PRO A 106 -7.55 -12.41 -19.88
N ARG A 107 -8.51 -12.29 -20.80
CA ARG A 107 -9.60 -11.33 -20.65
C ARG A 107 -10.39 -11.60 -19.38
N GLY A 108 -10.71 -10.56 -18.63
CA GLY A 108 -11.38 -10.63 -17.33
C GLY A 108 -10.42 -10.72 -16.15
N SER A 109 -9.10 -10.93 -16.40
CA SER A 109 -8.10 -10.98 -15.34
C SER A 109 -7.25 -9.71 -15.33
N ALA A 110 -6.78 -9.30 -14.16
CA ALA A 110 -5.96 -8.11 -13.96
C ALA A 110 -4.94 -8.32 -12.82
N LYS A 111 -3.94 -7.44 -12.78
CA LYS A 111 -2.99 -7.33 -11.65
C LYS A 111 -3.12 -5.95 -11.03
N GLY A 112 -3.10 -5.91 -9.72
CA GLY A 112 -2.94 -4.69 -8.94
C GLY A 112 -1.69 -4.75 -8.07
N ILE A 113 -1.09 -3.61 -7.78
CA ILE A 113 0.11 -3.50 -6.95
C ILE A 113 -0.09 -2.50 -5.82
N ALA A 114 0.47 -2.80 -4.66
CA ALA A 114 0.59 -1.88 -3.55
C ALA A 114 1.97 -2.01 -2.89
N LEU A 115 2.51 -0.88 -2.41
CA LEU A 115 3.75 -0.80 -1.66
C LEU A 115 3.55 0.09 -0.45
N HIS A 116 3.84 -0.41 0.74
CA HIS A 116 3.67 0.37 1.95
C HIS A 116 4.77 0.09 2.97
N GLU A 117 5.19 1.14 3.67
CA GLU A 117 6.08 1.03 4.82
C GLU A 117 5.29 1.33 6.09
N SER A 118 5.40 0.46 7.09
CA SER A 118 4.89 0.70 8.43
C SER A 118 5.80 0.10 9.49
N PHE A 119 6.03 0.85 10.55
CA PHE A 119 6.86 0.41 11.68
C PHE A 119 8.26 -0.11 11.27
N GLY A 120 8.86 0.49 10.23
CA GLY A 120 10.17 0.12 9.71
C GLY A 120 10.18 -1.15 8.83
N THR A 121 9.02 -1.66 8.46
CA THR A 121 8.88 -2.80 7.53
C THR A 121 8.31 -2.31 6.22
N ILE A 122 8.96 -2.63 5.11
CA ILE A 122 8.48 -2.36 3.76
C ILE A 122 7.81 -3.62 3.24
N CYS A 123 6.57 -3.50 2.79
CA CYS A 123 5.80 -4.59 2.22
C CYS A 123 5.27 -4.20 0.84
N GLY A 124 5.60 -4.99 -0.17
CA GLY A 124 5.04 -4.88 -1.50
C GLY A 124 4.20 -6.09 -1.84
N GLN A 125 3.04 -5.89 -2.46
CA GLN A 125 2.15 -6.97 -2.87
C GLN A 125 1.64 -6.76 -4.29
N VAL A 126 1.55 -7.85 -5.04
CA VAL A 126 0.79 -7.93 -6.30
C VAL A 126 -0.31 -8.94 -6.14
N ALA A 127 -1.54 -8.52 -6.38
CA ALA A 127 -2.69 -9.40 -6.47
C ALA A 127 -3.05 -9.65 -7.95
N GLU A 128 -3.22 -10.91 -8.32
CA GLU A 128 -3.82 -11.33 -9.59
C GLU A 128 -5.27 -11.70 -9.32
N VAL A 129 -6.17 -11.12 -10.07
CA VAL A 129 -7.61 -11.30 -9.89
C VAL A 129 -8.29 -11.61 -11.21
N THR A 130 -9.39 -12.35 -11.13
CA THR A 130 -10.27 -12.60 -12.28
C THR A 130 -11.70 -12.23 -11.91
N VAL A 131 -12.39 -11.56 -12.82
CA VAL A 131 -13.81 -11.26 -12.73
C VAL A 131 -14.55 -12.08 -13.76
N SER A 132 -15.49 -12.91 -13.33
CA SER A 132 -16.32 -13.72 -14.22
C SER A 132 -17.31 -12.88 -15.03
N THR A 133 -17.94 -13.49 -16.01
CA THR A 133 -19.00 -12.83 -16.81
C THR A 133 -20.22 -12.46 -15.95
N GLU A 134 -20.42 -13.14 -14.85
CA GLU A 134 -21.47 -12.90 -13.86
C GLU A 134 -21.09 -11.82 -12.84
N GLY A 135 -19.84 -11.31 -12.89
CA GLY A 135 -19.32 -10.28 -11.99
C GLY A 135 -18.71 -10.83 -10.68
N GLU A 136 -18.47 -12.13 -10.60
CA GLU A 136 -17.81 -12.73 -9.45
C GLU A 136 -16.32 -12.48 -9.45
N LEU A 137 -15.79 -11.90 -8.38
CA LEU A 137 -14.37 -11.65 -8.17
C LEU A 137 -13.68 -12.83 -7.51
N THR A 138 -12.65 -13.35 -8.15
CA THR A 138 -11.73 -14.35 -7.60
C THR A 138 -10.33 -13.75 -7.46
N VAL A 139 -9.69 -13.99 -6.33
CA VAL A 139 -8.26 -13.71 -6.15
C VAL A 139 -7.48 -14.97 -6.50
N ASP A 140 -6.79 -14.94 -7.62
CA ASP A 140 -6.12 -16.12 -8.17
C ASP A 140 -4.76 -16.36 -7.50
N ARG A 141 -4.05 -15.25 -7.23
CA ARG A 141 -2.69 -15.31 -6.70
C ARG A 141 -2.33 -13.99 -6.00
N ILE A 142 -1.56 -14.10 -4.92
CA ILE A 142 -0.87 -12.96 -4.31
C ILE A 142 0.61 -13.25 -4.25
N VAL A 143 1.42 -12.29 -4.68
CA VAL A 143 2.86 -12.29 -4.50
C VAL A 143 3.19 -11.18 -3.50
N CYS A 144 3.90 -11.53 -2.44
CA CYS A 144 4.31 -10.60 -1.40
C CYS A 144 5.82 -10.59 -1.25
N VAL A 145 6.40 -9.41 -1.15
CA VAL A 145 7.82 -9.18 -0.85
C VAL A 145 7.90 -8.27 0.36
N VAL A 146 8.66 -8.68 1.36
CA VAL A 146 8.79 -7.95 2.64
C VAL A 146 10.27 -7.72 2.95
N ASP A 147 10.60 -6.47 3.24
CA ASP A 147 11.86 -6.10 3.89
C ASP A 147 11.55 -5.65 5.33
N CYS A 148 11.85 -6.51 6.28
CA CYS A 148 11.67 -6.25 7.72
C CYS A 148 13.01 -6.24 8.47
N GLY A 149 14.13 -6.10 7.75
CA GLY A 149 15.46 -6.17 8.33
C GLY A 149 15.88 -7.60 8.69
N ASN A 150 16.50 -7.78 9.83
CA ASN A 150 17.05 -9.07 10.24
C ASN A 150 15.96 -10.04 10.70
N LEU A 151 15.79 -11.14 9.99
CA LEU A 151 14.88 -12.22 10.36
C LEU A 151 15.55 -13.20 11.34
N ILE A 152 14.98 -13.33 12.52
CA ILE A 152 15.42 -14.35 13.51
C ILE A 152 14.78 -15.69 13.19
N ASN A 153 13.50 -15.71 12.83
CA ASN A 153 12.77 -16.91 12.46
C ASN A 153 11.98 -16.68 11.16
N PRO A 154 12.52 -17.09 10.00
CA PRO A 154 11.85 -16.92 8.71
C PRO A 154 10.47 -17.56 8.63
N SER A 155 10.30 -18.77 9.15
CA SER A 155 9.02 -19.48 9.11
C SER A 155 7.91 -18.76 9.87
N THR A 156 8.24 -18.16 11.02
CA THR A 156 7.30 -17.35 11.78
C THR A 156 6.94 -16.09 11.00
N ALA A 157 7.91 -15.45 10.36
CA ALA A 157 7.65 -14.26 9.55
C ALA A 157 6.75 -14.58 8.35
N GLU A 158 6.98 -15.67 7.64
CA GLU A 158 6.11 -16.13 6.54
C GLU A 158 4.67 -16.34 7.04
N SER A 159 4.47 -17.06 8.14
CA SER A 159 3.16 -17.30 8.71
C SER A 159 2.43 -15.99 9.10
N GLN A 160 3.16 -14.99 9.61
CA GLN A 160 2.59 -13.68 9.92
C GLN A 160 2.18 -12.91 8.65
N VAL A 161 2.98 -12.99 7.59
CA VAL A 161 2.66 -12.37 6.30
C VAL A 161 1.44 -13.01 5.66
N GLU A 162 1.39 -14.34 5.60
CA GLU A 162 0.23 -15.08 5.07
C GLU A 162 -1.04 -14.76 5.85
N SER A 163 -0.97 -14.76 7.18
CA SER A 163 -2.10 -14.38 8.05
C SER A 163 -2.56 -12.94 7.78
N ALA A 164 -1.63 -12.01 7.60
CA ALA A 164 -1.95 -10.61 7.31
C ALA A 164 -2.63 -10.44 5.94
N ILE A 165 -2.22 -11.20 4.93
CA ILE A 165 -2.86 -11.23 3.60
C ILE A 165 -4.30 -11.70 3.71
N VAL A 166 -4.54 -12.84 4.39
CA VAL A 166 -5.90 -13.37 4.58
C VAL A 166 -6.77 -12.38 5.37
N PHE A 167 -6.22 -11.77 6.41
CA PHE A 167 -6.91 -10.75 7.20
C PHE A 167 -7.29 -9.52 6.35
N GLY A 168 -6.39 -9.03 5.52
CA GLY A 168 -6.64 -7.91 4.60
C GLY A 168 -7.71 -8.24 3.56
N LEU A 169 -7.64 -9.44 2.96
CA LEU A 169 -8.65 -9.92 2.02
C LEU A 169 -10.05 -10.01 2.65
N SER A 170 -10.13 -10.44 3.90
CA SER A 170 -11.40 -10.52 4.64
C SER A 170 -12.01 -9.15 4.90
N ALA A 171 -11.20 -8.10 4.99
CA ALA A 171 -11.68 -6.73 5.13
C ALA A 171 -12.07 -6.09 3.79
N ALA A 172 -11.51 -6.57 2.67
CA ALA A 172 -11.78 -6.07 1.33
C ALA A 172 -13.02 -6.67 0.65
N ARG A 173 -13.55 -7.76 1.19
CA ARG A 173 -14.75 -8.49 0.71
C ARG A 173 -16.00 -8.17 1.51
#